data_2c95143814cf16427abcaca97bbaed0d
#
_entry.id   2c95143814cf16427abcaca97bbaed0d
#
_cell.length_a   1.000
_cell.length_b   1.000
_cell.length_c   1.000
_cell.angle_alpha   90.00
_cell.angle_beta   90.00
_cell.angle_gamma   90.00
#
_symmetry.space_group_name_H-M   'P 1'
#
loop_
_entity.id
_entity.type
_entity.pdbx_description
1 polymer ?
#
loop_
_entity_poly.entity_id
_entity_poly.type
_entity_poly.pdbx_seq_one_letter_code
_entity_poly.pdbx_strand_id
1 'polypeptide(L)'
;MPIDTPKVKVDGIRQFGAELILYGATYPESEFRAKELAQAEGRLYISPYNDELIVAGHGTVGLELLKELPNVDVVVVPVGGGGLISGVSIALKNLKPNVQVLGVQSAAVPIMFESLKSGEIVKAHRHEPKTIAEGLSGGIEKGSITFTIVQMYVDDVFLVREESIRHAVYLRWEKEKQVMEGSGAAAVALLLENKDLFAGKTVALVLTGGNIDDSLFQTLLAWEK
;
A
#
# COMPACT_ATOMS: atom_id res chain seq x y z
N MET A 1 1.77 17.23 -3.94
CA MET A 1 0.84 16.31 -3.24
C MET A 1 -0.54 16.95 -3.13
N PRO A 2 -1.63 16.20 -2.91
CA PRO A 2 -2.98 16.74 -2.76
C PRO A 2 -3.08 17.78 -1.66
N ILE A 3 -4.02 18.75 -1.81
CA ILE A 3 -4.22 19.82 -0.82
C ILE A 3 -4.70 19.28 0.54
N ASP A 4 -5.38 18.13 0.54
CA ASP A 4 -5.93 17.48 1.75
C ASP A 4 -4.95 16.46 2.37
N THR A 5 -3.67 16.47 1.96
CA THR A 5 -2.66 15.54 2.51
C THR A 5 -2.52 15.73 4.02
N PRO A 6 -2.50 14.64 4.83
CA PRO A 6 -2.33 14.71 6.27
C PRO A 6 -1.17 15.60 6.71
N LYS A 7 -1.42 16.42 7.73
CA LYS A 7 -0.44 17.42 8.20
C LYS A 7 0.89 16.80 8.60
N VAL A 8 0.87 15.63 9.22
CA VAL A 8 2.10 14.90 9.61
C VAL A 8 3.01 14.61 8.41
N LYS A 9 2.44 14.29 7.24
CA LYS A 9 3.20 14.02 6.00
C LYS A 9 3.76 15.33 5.41
N VAL A 10 2.96 16.39 5.40
CA VAL A 10 3.37 17.73 4.94
C VAL A 10 4.52 18.27 5.79
N ASP A 11 4.38 18.25 7.10
CA ASP A 11 5.40 18.75 8.02
C ASP A 11 6.66 17.88 7.99
N GLY A 12 6.49 16.55 7.86
CA GLY A 12 7.59 15.61 7.71
C GLY A 12 8.47 15.89 6.48
N ILE A 13 7.88 16.32 5.36
CA ILE A 13 8.64 16.69 4.16
C ILE A 13 9.32 18.05 4.33
N ARG A 14 8.61 19.04 4.90
CA ARG A 14 9.14 20.40 5.09
C ARG A 14 10.37 20.42 5.99
N GLN A 15 10.40 19.60 7.04
CA GLN A 15 11.54 19.54 7.96
C GLN A 15 12.87 19.13 7.28
N PHE A 16 12.81 18.44 6.14
CA PHE A 16 13.98 18.09 5.34
C PHE A 16 14.38 19.18 4.33
N GLY A 17 13.72 20.35 4.34
CA GLY A 17 14.05 21.47 3.45
C GLY A 17 13.59 21.28 2.00
N ALA A 18 12.75 20.31 1.72
CA ALA A 18 12.21 20.09 0.38
C ALA A 18 11.18 21.18 0.02
N GLU A 19 11.20 21.63 -1.22
CA GLU A 19 10.14 22.45 -1.78
C GLU A 19 8.86 21.61 -1.90
N LEU A 20 7.78 22.06 -1.27
CA LEU A 20 6.53 21.34 -1.25
C LEU A 20 5.44 22.11 -2.01
N ILE A 21 4.87 21.47 -3.01
CA ILE A 21 3.76 22.01 -3.80
C ILE A 21 2.49 21.20 -3.50
N LEU A 22 1.50 21.86 -2.91
CA LEU A 22 0.16 21.31 -2.72
C LEU A 22 -0.68 21.63 -3.95
N TYR A 23 -1.23 20.63 -4.62
CA TYR A 23 -1.99 20.81 -5.84
C TYR A 23 -3.02 19.70 -6.05
N GLY A 24 -4.24 20.10 -6.45
CA GLY A 24 -5.34 19.17 -6.73
C GLY A 24 -5.99 18.58 -5.49
N ALA A 25 -7.15 17.97 -5.67
CA ALA A 25 -7.89 17.30 -4.61
C ALA A 25 -7.58 15.79 -4.54
N THR A 26 -6.96 15.24 -5.59
CA THR A 26 -6.68 13.81 -5.74
C THR A 26 -5.22 13.55 -6.04
N TYR A 27 -4.76 12.32 -5.74
CA TYR A 27 -3.41 11.88 -6.08
C TYR A 27 -3.12 11.99 -7.60
N PRO A 28 -3.99 11.52 -8.53
CA PRO A 28 -3.74 11.65 -9.97
C PRO A 28 -3.57 13.11 -10.44
N GLU A 29 -4.32 14.06 -9.87
CA GLU A 29 -4.15 15.48 -10.21
C GLU A 29 -2.79 16.01 -9.79
N SER A 30 -2.35 15.66 -8.57
CA SER A 30 -1.02 16.03 -8.06
C SER A 30 0.11 15.39 -8.87
N GLU A 31 -0.04 14.11 -9.23
CA GLU A 31 0.93 13.38 -10.04
C GLU A 31 1.06 13.99 -11.43
N PHE A 32 -0.06 14.31 -12.08
CA PHE A 32 -0.05 14.99 -13.38
C PHE A 32 0.72 16.32 -13.29
N ARG A 33 0.43 17.13 -12.27
CA ARG A 33 1.13 18.39 -12.05
C ARG A 33 2.63 18.23 -11.79
N ALA A 34 3.01 17.20 -11.03
CA ALA A 34 4.42 16.90 -10.77
C ALA A 34 5.17 16.56 -12.07
N LYS A 35 4.55 15.76 -12.95
CA LYS A 35 5.13 15.41 -14.26
C LYS A 35 5.27 16.64 -15.17
N GLU A 36 4.26 17.55 -15.21
CA GLU A 36 4.36 18.82 -15.96
C GLU A 36 5.51 19.69 -15.46
N LEU A 37 5.65 19.85 -14.13
CA LEU A 37 6.72 20.66 -13.54
C LEU A 37 8.10 20.04 -13.81
N ALA A 38 8.22 18.74 -13.65
CA ALA A 38 9.46 18.03 -13.94
C ALA A 38 9.90 18.26 -15.39
N GLN A 39 8.97 18.14 -16.34
CA GLN A 39 9.25 18.41 -17.76
C GLN A 39 9.62 19.88 -18.02
N ALA A 40 8.85 20.82 -17.46
CA ALA A 40 9.07 22.25 -17.68
C ALA A 40 10.40 22.75 -17.10
N GLU A 41 10.84 22.20 -15.99
CA GLU A 41 12.01 22.62 -15.25
C GLU A 41 13.25 21.72 -15.48
N GLY A 42 13.12 20.68 -16.32
CA GLY A 42 14.20 19.72 -16.60
C GLY A 42 14.58 18.87 -15.37
N ARG A 43 13.64 18.65 -14.46
CA ARG A 43 13.84 17.82 -13.26
C ARG A 43 13.50 16.35 -13.55
N LEU A 44 14.17 15.43 -12.89
CA LEU A 44 13.82 14.02 -12.94
C LEU A 44 12.53 13.78 -12.12
N TYR A 45 11.51 13.20 -12.76
CA TYR A 45 10.34 12.69 -12.05
C TYR A 45 10.63 11.27 -11.55
N ILE A 46 10.46 11.04 -10.27
CA ILE A 46 10.56 9.71 -9.65
C ILE A 46 9.14 9.28 -9.25
N SER A 47 8.62 8.25 -9.90
CA SER A 47 7.32 7.68 -9.54
C SER A 47 7.42 6.95 -8.20
N PRO A 48 6.42 7.07 -7.31
CA PRO A 48 6.43 6.32 -6.04
C PRO A 48 6.17 4.82 -6.20
N TYR A 49 5.78 4.35 -7.38
CA TYR A 49 5.46 2.94 -7.60
C TYR A 49 5.76 2.43 -9.01
N ASN A 50 5.55 3.26 -10.06
CA ASN A 50 5.68 2.87 -11.47
C ASN A 50 7.07 3.22 -12.01
N ASP A 51 8.09 2.59 -11.47
CA ASP A 51 9.49 2.77 -11.83
C ASP A 51 10.26 1.48 -11.51
N GLU A 52 11.09 1.01 -12.43
CA GLU A 52 11.82 -0.25 -12.29
C GLU A 52 12.78 -0.25 -11.09
N LEU A 53 13.44 0.87 -10.81
CA LEU A 53 14.37 0.98 -9.68
C LEU A 53 13.64 1.03 -8.36
N ILE A 54 12.46 1.67 -8.31
CA ILE A 54 11.59 1.67 -7.14
C ILE A 54 11.07 0.26 -6.86
N VAL A 55 10.61 -0.46 -7.89
CA VAL A 55 10.19 -1.86 -7.76
C VAL A 55 11.36 -2.74 -7.29
N ALA A 56 12.56 -2.58 -7.87
CA ALA A 56 13.75 -3.32 -7.45
C ALA A 56 14.11 -3.04 -5.99
N GLY A 57 14.05 -1.76 -5.56
CA GLY A 57 14.26 -1.38 -4.17
C GLY A 57 13.27 -2.07 -3.22
N HIS A 58 12.00 -2.15 -3.57
CA HIS A 58 10.99 -2.89 -2.79
C HIS A 58 11.25 -4.40 -2.75
N GLY A 59 11.94 -4.96 -3.75
CA GLY A 59 12.36 -6.36 -3.76
C GLY A 59 13.25 -6.74 -2.58
N THR A 60 13.99 -5.79 -2.00
CA THR A 60 14.85 -6.04 -0.83
C THR A 60 14.05 -6.52 0.38
N VAL A 61 12.79 -6.08 0.54
CA VAL A 61 11.89 -6.58 1.58
C VAL A 61 11.65 -8.09 1.44
N GLY A 62 11.44 -8.57 0.21
CA GLY A 62 11.30 -10.00 -0.07
C GLY A 62 12.57 -10.79 0.24
N LEU A 63 13.75 -10.22 -0.07
CA LEU A 63 15.04 -10.85 0.23
C LEU A 63 15.28 -10.97 1.74
N GLU A 64 15.05 -9.89 2.47
CA GLU A 64 15.19 -9.88 3.94
C GLU A 64 14.20 -10.85 4.59
N LEU A 65 12.95 -10.86 4.12
CA LEU A 65 11.93 -11.76 4.62
C LEU A 65 12.33 -13.23 4.46
N LEU A 66 12.82 -13.64 3.30
CA LEU A 66 13.27 -15.02 3.08
C LEU A 66 14.49 -15.38 3.93
N LYS A 67 15.37 -14.44 4.21
CA LYS A 67 16.52 -14.66 5.09
C LYS A 67 16.07 -14.91 6.54
N GLU A 68 15.13 -14.11 7.05
CA GLU A 68 14.66 -14.21 8.44
C GLU A 68 13.61 -15.33 8.62
N LEU A 69 12.81 -15.62 7.58
CA LEU A 69 11.73 -16.61 7.63
C LEU A 69 11.78 -17.55 6.41
N PRO A 70 12.79 -18.43 6.30
CA PRO A 70 12.99 -19.27 5.12
C PRO A 70 11.84 -20.27 4.87
N ASN A 71 11.06 -20.58 5.90
CA ASN A 71 9.93 -21.52 5.82
C ASN A 71 8.56 -20.82 5.63
N VAL A 72 8.55 -19.54 5.25
CA VAL A 72 7.30 -18.82 4.99
C VAL A 72 6.47 -19.49 3.89
N ASP A 73 5.18 -19.67 4.15
CA ASP A 73 4.23 -20.24 3.18
C ASP A 73 3.45 -19.13 2.46
N VAL A 74 3.10 -18.07 3.18
CA VAL A 74 2.25 -16.98 2.67
C VAL A 74 2.83 -15.63 3.07
N VAL A 75 2.88 -14.71 2.14
CA VAL A 75 3.27 -13.30 2.39
C VAL A 75 2.11 -12.39 1.98
N VAL A 76 1.61 -11.58 2.90
CA VAL A 76 0.53 -10.63 2.66
C VAL A 76 1.11 -9.22 2.55
N VAL A 77 0.81 -8.52 1.46
CA VAL A 77 1.36 -7.19 1.14
C VAL A 77 0.25 -6.20 0.84
N PRO A 78 0.22 -5.02 1.49
CA PRO A 78 -0.71 -3.94 1.13
C PRO A 78 -0.50 -3.45 -0.31
N VAL A 79 -1.59 -3.18 -1.04
CA VAL A 79 -1.56 -2.79 -2.44
C VAL A 79 -2.24 -1.43 -2.65
N GLY A 80 -1.47 -0.43 -3.06
CA GLY A 80 -1.95 0.80 -3.67
C GLY A 80 -1.66 0.78 -5.18
N GLY A 81 -0.70 1.57 -5.64
CA GLY A 81 -0.20 1.56 -7.02
C GLY A 81 0.61 0.31 -7.41
N GLY A 82 0.85 -0.62 -6.50
CA GLY A 82 1.45 -1.93 -6.78
C GLY A 82 2.98 -1.99 -6.69
N GLY A 83 3.69 -0.90 -6.41
CA GLY A 83 5.17 -0.90 -6.38
C GLY A 83 5.76 -1.89 -5.36
N LEU A 84 5.30 -1.83 -4.11
CA LEU A 84 5.78 -2.69 -3.04
C LEU A 84 5.54 -4.18 -3.35
N ILE A 85 4.30 -4.55 -3.65
CA ILE A 85 3.97 -5.95 -3.91
C ILE A 85 4.67 -6.48 -5.17
N SER A 86 4.89 -5.64 -6.19
CA SER A 86 5.65 -5.99 -7.38
C SER A 86 7.08 -6.39 -7.03
N GLY A 87 7.80 -5.56 -6.29
CA GLY A 87 9.17 -5.87 -5.88
C GLY A 87 9.24 -7.12 -5.00
N VAL A 88 8.41 -7.18 -3.97
CA VAL A 88 8.34 -8.32 -3.04
C VAL A 88 8.01 -9.61 -3.78
N SER A 89 7.00 -9.61 -4.67
CA SER A 89 6.58 -10.82 -5.40
C SER A 89 7.65 -11.30 -6.38
N ILE A 90 8.31 -10.42 -7.11
CA ILE A 90 9.42 -10.80 -7.99
C ILE A 90 10.52 -11.50 -7.17
N ALA A 91 10.96 -10.91 -6.06
CA ALA A 91 12.01 -11.49 -5.23
C ALA A 91 11.59 -12.86 -4.69
N LEU A 92 10.40 -12.96 -4.11
CA LEU A 92 9.89 -14.19 -3.52
C LEU A 92 9.69 -15.30 -4.54
N LYS A 93 9.00 -15.04 -5.65
CA LYS A 93 8.66 -16.06 -6.64
C LYS A 93 9.89 -16.60 -7.39
N ASN A 94 10.93 -15.80 -7.57
CA ASN A 94 12.18 -16.27 -8.17
C ASN A 94 13.04 -17.11 -7.21
N LEU A 95 13.00 -16.84 -5.91
CA LEU A 95 13.82 -17.55 -4.92
C LEU A 95 13.07 -18.70 -4.24
N LYS A 96 11.76 -18.59 -4.08
CA LYS A 96 10.88 -19.58 -3.46
C LYS A 96 9.56 -19.66 -4.24
N PRO A 97 9.50 -20.34 -5.41
CA PRO A 97 8.32 -20.33 -6.31
C PRO A 97 7.01 -20.77 -5.65
N ASN A 98 7.07 -21.60 -4.63
CA ASN A 98 5.90 -22.16 -3.94
C ASN A 98 5.31 -21.21 -2.87
N VAL A 99 5.96 -20.08 -2.54
CA VAL A 99 5.40 -19.12 -1.61
C VAL A 99 4.17 -18.46 -2.22
N GLN A 100 3.10 -18.35 -1.44
CA GLN A 100 1.93 -17.58 -1.85
C GLN A 100 2.15 -16.09 -1.54
N VAL A 101 1.96 -15.22 -2.54
CA VAL A 101 2.00 -13.77 -2.37
C VAL A 101 0.60 -13.23 -2.56
N LEU A 102 0.02 -12.70 -1.48
CA LEU A 102 -1.34 -12.19 -1.45
C LEU A 102 -1.33 -10.67 -1.30
N GLY A 103 -2.04 -9.99 -2.19
CA GLY A 103 -2.30 -8.57 -2.07
C GLY A 103 -3.49 -8.26 -1.16
N VAL A 104 -3.49 -7.10 -0.53
CA VAL A 104 -4.65 -6.62 0.23
C VAL A 104 -4.93 -5.16 -0.05
N GLN A 105 -6.21 -4.83 -0.31
CA GLN A 105 -6.72 -3.47 -0.48
C GLN A 105 -7.91 -3.20 0.42
N SER A 106 -8.18 -1.91 0.68
CA SER A 106 -9.47 -1.50 1.24
C SER A 106 -10.61 -1.75 0.24
N ALA A 107 -11.71 -2.30 0.72
CA ALA A 107 -12.94 -2.46 -0.07
C ALA A 107 -13.55 -1.11 -0.50
N ALA A 108 -13.17 0.00 0.15
CA ALA A 108 -13.61 1.33 -0.22
C ALA A 108 -12.93 1.85 -1.50
N VAL A 109 -11.69 1.39 -1.81
CA VAL A 109 -10.92 1.82 -2.98
C VAL A 109 -10.23 0.61 -3.64
N PRO A 110 -10.96 -0.29 -4.32
CA PRO A 110 -10.47 -1.59 -4.78
C PRO A 110 -9.84 -1.55 -6.18
N ILE A 111 -9.06 -0.52 -6.53
CA ILE A 111 -8.63 -0.25 -7.91
C ILE A 111 -7.80 -1.39 -8.51
N MET A 112 -6.79 -1.92 -7.80
CA MET A 112 -5.98 -3.04 -8.31
C MET A 112 -6.83 -4.30 -8.45
N PHE A 113 -7.66 -4.61 -7.45
CA PHE A 113 -8.56 -5.76 -7.47
C PHE A 113 -9.51 -5.73 -8.68
N GLU A 114 -10.17 -4.59 -8.92
CA GLU A 114 -11.07 -4.42 -10.07
C GLU A 114 -10.33 -4.46 -11.39
N SER A 115 -9.14 -3.87 -11.46
CA SER A 115 -8.28 -3.90 -12.63
C SER A 115 -7.85 -5.33 -13.00
N LEU A 116 -7.47 -6.14 -12.02
CA LEU A 116 -7.13 -7.55 -12.25
C LEU A 116 -8.33 -8.35 -12.73
N LYS A 117 -9.51 -8.07 -12.18
CA LYS A 117 -10.76 -8.73 -12.55
C LYS A 117 -11.22 -8.40 -13.97
N SER A 118 -11.05 -7.15 -14.40
CA SER A 118 -11.41 -6.70 -15.76
C SER A 118 -10.34 -7.03 -16.81
N GLY A 119 -9.10 -7.30 -16.39
CA GLY A 119 -7.96 -7.48 -17.27
C GLY A 119 -7.33 -6.17 -17.76
N GLU A 120 -7.84 -5.01 -17.33
CA GLU A 120 -7.36 -3.70 -17.70
C GLU A 120 -7.39 -2.73 -16.50
N ILE A 121 -6.53 -1.71 -16.53
CA ILE A 121 -6.48 -0.72 -15.46
C ILE A 121 -7.76 0.11 -15.44
N VAL A 122 -8.56 -0.02 -14.37
CA VAL A 122 -9.75 0.80 -14.15
C VAL A 122 -9.35 2.16 -13.57
N LYS A 123 -10.14 3.18 -13.92
CA LYS A 123 -9.92 4.53 -13.38
C LYS A 123 -10.51 4.65 -11.99
N ALA A 124 -9.77 5.27 -11.08
CA ALA A 124 -10.32 5.70 -9.81
C ALA A 124 -11.50 6.65 -10.03
N HIS A 125 -12.60 6.44 -9.32
CA HIS A 125 -13.77 7.30 -9.41
C HIS A 125 -13.56 8.58 -8.59
N ARG A 126 -14.03 9.73 -9.12
CA ARG A 126 -13.92 11.03 -8.42
C ARG A 126 -14.63 11.10 -7.06
N HIS A 127 -15.50 10.16 -6.77
CA HIS A 127 -16.34 10.10 -5.58
C HIS A 127 -16.20 8.78 -4.82
N GLU A 128 -14.99 8.20 -4.82
CA GLU A 128 -14.74 7.02 -4.02
C GLU A 128 -14.95 7.31 -2.53
N PRO A 129 -15.47 6.34 -1.78
CA PRO A 129 -15.57 6.48 -0.33
C PRO A 129 -14.20 6.78 0.29
N LYS A 130 -14.17 7.61 1.32
CA LYS A 130 -12.92 7.83 2.06
C LYS A 130 -12.51 6.54 2.76
N THR A 131 -11.24 6.19 2.64
CA THR A 131 -10.64 5.08 3.37
C THR A 131 -9.66 5.61 4.42
N ILE A 132 -9.59 4.92 5.56
CA ILE A 132 -8.53 5.16 6.56
C ILE A 132 -7.17 4.62 6.10
N ALA A 133 -7.15 3.81 5.05
CA ALA A 133 -5.95 3.33 4.36
C ALA A 133 -5.54 4.29 3.23
N GLU A 134 -5.34 5.57 3.53
CA GLU A 134 -5.09 6.64 2.56
C GLU A 134 -3.94 6.34 1.60
N GLY A 135 -2.86 5.72 2.08
CA GLY A 135 -1.71 5.35 1.26
C GLY A 135 -2.00 4.28 0.20
N LEU A 136 -3.17 3.62 0.25
CA LEU A 136 -3.61 2.63 -0.73
C LEU A 136 -4.63 3.19 -1.74
N SER A 137 -5.04 4.46 -1.62
CA SER A 137 -6.14 5.07 -2.40
C SER A 137 -5.71 5.72 -3.71
N GLY A 138 -4.43 5.67 -4.08
CA GLY A 138 -3.86 6.49 -5.16
C GLY A 138 -4.25 6.11 -6.60
N GLY A 139 -4.87 4.99 -6.82
CA GLY A 139 -5.13 4.46 -8.17
C GLY A 139 -3.86 3.91 -8.85
N ILE A 140 -4.00 3.57 -10.14
CA ILE A 140 -2.91 3.04 -10.98
C ILE A 140 -2.90 3.84 -12.29
N GLU A 141 -1.75 4.34 -12.69
CA GLU A 141 -1.63 5.04 -13.97
C GLU A 141 -1.71 4.08 -15.17
N LYS A 142 -2.26 4.57 -16.27
CA LYS A 142 -2.36 3.79 -17.50
C LYS A 142 -0.96 3.39 -18.00
N GLY A 143 -0.80 2.10 -18.30
CA GLY A 143 0.47 1.55 -18.77
C GLY A 143 1.49 1.29 -17.65
N SER A 144 1.05 1.29 -16.38
CA SER A 144 1.90 0.97 -15.25
C SER A 144 2.52 -0.42 -15.38
N ILE A 145 3.84 -0.52 -15.19
CA ILE A 145 4.56 -1.79 -15.14
C ILE A 145 4.09 -2.66 -13.97
N THR A 146 3.67 -2.03 -12.88
CA THR A 146 3.24 -2.74 -11.66
C THR A 146 1.99 -3.58 -11.90
N PHE A 147 1.05 -3.12 -12.74
CA PHE A 147 -0.13 -3.89 -13.09
C PHE A 147 0.24 -5.23 -13.75
N THR A 148 1.12 -5.19 -14.75
CA THR A 148 1.61 -6.40 -15.43
C THR A 148 2.36 -7.32 -14.46
N ILE A 149 3.20 -6.75 -13.59
CA ILE A 149 3.95 -7.55 -12.60
C ILE A 149 3.01 -8.22 -11.61
N VAL A 150 2.00 -7.50 -11.11
CA VAL A 150 1.00 -8.09 -10.19
C VAL A 150 0.23 -9.22 -10.88
N GLN A 151 -0.18 -9.06 -12.14
CA GLN A 151 -0.80 -10.15 -12.91
C GLN A 151 0.08 -11.41 -13.04
N MET A 152 1.40 -11.22 -13.12
CA MET A 152 2.34 -12.34 -13.36
C MET A 152 2.80 -13.04 -12.08
N TYR A 153 2.95 -12.30 -10.97
CA TYR A 153 3.68 -12.78 -9.79
C TYR A 153 2.84 -12.83 -8.51
N VAL A 154 1.66 -12.23 -8.47
CA VAL A 154 0.78 -12.22 -7.29
C VAL A 154 -0.30 -13.27 -7.45
N ASP A 155 -0.50 -14.10 -6.43
CA ASP A 155 -1.44 -15.22 -6.51
C ASP A 155 -2.90 -14.76 -6.39
N ASP A 156 -3.18 -13.75 -5.56
CA ASP A 156 -4.53 -13.16 -5.42
C ASP A 156 -4.45 -11.79 -4.73
N VAL A 157 -5.51 -10.98 -4.87
CA VAL A 157 -5.70 -9.71 -4.17
C VAL A 157 -7.03 -9.72 -3.45
N PHE A 158 -7.01 -9.50 -2.13
CA PHE A 158 -8.17 -9.51 -1.26
C PHE A 158 -8.62 -8.10 -0.90
N LEU A 159 -9.89 -7.96 -0.63
CA LEU A 159 -10.48 -6.73 -0.09
C LEU A 159 -10.79 -6.89 1.38
N VAL A 160 -10.50 -5.86 2.17
CA VAL A 160 -10.81 -5.80 3.60
C VAL A 160 -11.67 -4.58 3.92
N ARG A 161 -12.54 -4.71 4.93
CA ARG A 161 -13.44 -3.63 5.35
C ARG A 161 -12.71 -2.60 6.20
N GLU A 162 -13.20 -1.38 6.16
CA GLU A 162 -12.67 -0.26 6.97
C GLU A 162 -12.68 -0.57 8.47
N GLU A 163 -13.71 -1.26 8.96
CA GLU A 163 -13.81 -1.69 10.36
C GLU A 163 -12.69 -2.64 10.76
N SER A 164 -12.33 -3.57 9.87
CA SER A 164 -11.24 -4.53 10.13
C SER A 164 -9.88 -3.86 10.09
N ILE A 165 -9.68 -2.86 9.22
CA ILE A 165 -8.47 -2.04 9.20
C ILE A 165 -8.38 -1.24 10.51
N ARG A 166 -9.47 -0.60 10.96
CA ARG A 166 -9.52 0.09 12.25
C ARG A 166 -9.15 -0.84 13.41
N HIS A 167 -9.76 -2.03 13.45
CA HIS A 167 -9.48 -3.03 14.48
C HIS A 167 -8.00 -3.46 14.45
N ALA A 168 -7.42 -3.61 13.27
CA ALA A 168 -6.01 -3.96 13.11
C ALA A 168 -5.08 -2.87 13.66
N VAL A 169 -5.37 -1.57 13.43
CA VAL A 169 -4.64 -0.44 14.03
C VAL A 169 -4.73 -0.49 15.55
N TYR A 170 -5.95 -0.68 16.10
CA TYR A 170 -6.17 -0.79 17.53
C TYR A 170 -5.37 -1.94 18.15
N LEU A 171 -5.43 -3.15 17.57
CA LEU A 171 -4.72 -4.33 18.06
C LEU A 171 -3.21 -4.13 18.07
N ARG A 172 -2.65 -3.49 17.04
CA ARG A 172 -1.20 -3.21 17.00
C ARG A 172 -0.78 -2.31 18.15
N TRP A 173 -1.55 -1.27 18.43
CA TRP A 173 -1.29 -0.42 19.58
C TRP A 173 -1.52 -1.14 20.92
N GLU A 174 -2.61 -1.88 21.04
CA GLU A 174 -2.93 -2.61 22.28
C GLU A 174 -1.84 -3.61 22.65
N LYS A 175 -1.38 -4.41 21.69
CA LYS A 175 -0.45 -5.52 21.91
C LYS A 175 1.02 -5.10 21.92
N GLU A 176 1.41 -4.24 20.97
CA GLU A 176 2.82 -3.95 20.70
C GLU A 176 3.21 -2.50 20.99
N LYS A 177 2.25 -1.64 21.32
CA LYS A 177 2.45 -0.18 21.50
C LYS A 177 3.09 0.49 20.28
N GLN A 178 2.89 -0.07 19.10
CA GLN A 178 3.40 0.50 17.84
C GLN A 178 2.32 1.30 17.13
N VAL A 179 2.65 2.53 16.77
CA VAL A 179 1.80 3.38 15.92
C VAL A 179 1.81 2.83 14.50
N MET A 180 0.62 2.65 13.94
CA MET A 180 0.43 2.16 12.57
C MET A 180 -0.69 2.95 11.91
N GLU A 181 -0.48 3.37 10.65
CA GLU A 181 -1.54 3.94 9.83
C GLU A 181 -2.43 2.86 9.23
N GLY A 182 -3.63 3.22 8.75
CA GLY A 182 -4.57 2.27 8.17
C GLY A 182 -3.99 1.45 7.02
N SER A 183 -3.19 2.08 6.15
CA SER A 183 -2.51 1.40 5.03
C SER A 183 -1.55 0.31 5.51
N GLY A 184 -0.81 0.59 6.58
CA GLY A 184 0.12 -0.36 7.19
C GLY A 184 -0.60 -1.54 7.86
N ALA A 185 -1.81 -1.32 8.36
CA ALA A 185 -2.58 -2.31 9.09
C ALA A 185 -3.41 -3.26 8.20
N ALA A 186 -3.52 -2.97 6.89
CA ALA A 186 -4.38 -3.75 5.98
C ALA A 186 -4.05 -5.24 5.94
N ALA A 187 -2.76 -5.62 6.04
CA ALA A 187 -2.36 -7.03 6.07
C ALA A 187 -2.87 -7.76 7.33
N VAL A 188 -2.89 -7.08 8.48
CA VAL A 188 -3.46 -7.62 9.72
C VAL A 188 -4.98 -7.74 9.60
N ALA A 189 -5.65 -6.76 8.96
CA ALA A 189 -7.09 -6.80 8.72
C ALA A 189 -7.49 -8.04 7.90
N LEU A 190 -6.72 -8.39 6.88
CA LEU A 190 -6.96 -9.61 6.08
C LEU A 190 -6.87 -10.87 6.93
N LEU A 191 -5.84 -10.97 7.79
CA LEU A 191 -5.71 -12.10 8.72
C LEU A 191 -6.91 -12.20 9.66
N LEU A 192 -7.40 -11.08 10.18
CA LEU A 192 -8.54 -11.05 11.09
C LEU A 192 -9.84 -11.54 10.43
N GLU A 193 -10.07 -11.15 9.17
CA GLU A 193 -11.27 -11.53 8.41
C GLU A 193 -11.22 -12.97 7.89
N ASN A 194 -10.02 -13.51 7.61
CA ASN A 194 -9.85 -14.77 6.87
C ASN A 194 -8.92 -15.75 7.58
N LYS A 195 -9.13 -16.00 8.88
CA LYS A 195 -8.25 -16.88 9.70
C LYS A 195 -8.05 -18.26 9.10
N ASP A 196 -9.11 -18.84 8.52
CA ASP A 196 -9.08 -20.19 7.95
C ASP A 196 -8.16 -20.29 6.72
N LEU A 197 -8.00 -19.19 5.95
CA LEU A 197 -7.08 -19.10 4.82
C LEU A 197 -5.62 -19.34 5.23
N PHE A 198 -5.30 -18.99 6.47
CA PHE A 198 -3.95 -19.02 7.03
C PHE A 198 -3.70 -20.16 8.01
N ALA A 199 -4.73 -20.99 8.29
CA ALA A 199 -4.62 -22.08 9.26
C ALA A 199 -3.51 -23.06 8.87
N GLY A 200 -2.62 -23.37 9.84
CA GLY A 200 -1.50 -24.31 9.66
C GLY A 200 -0.35 -23.80 8.77
N LYS A 201 -0.37 -22.52 8.36
CA LYS A 201 0.68 -21.93 7.51
C LYS A 201 1.57 -20.97 8.30
N THR A 202 2.82 -20.86 7.88
CA THR A 202 3.73 -19.80 8.31
C THR A 202 3.46 -18.54 7.48
N VAL A 203 2.95 -17.50 8.10
CA VAL A 203 2.48 -16.28 7.42
C VAL A 203 3.33 -15.09 7.81
N ALA A 204 3.78 -14.34 6.81
CA ALA A 204 4.38 -13.02 7.01
C ALA A 204 3.41 -11.92 6.56
N LEU A 205 3.17 -10.96 7.45
CA LEU A 205 2.37 -9.77 7.15
C LEU A 205 3.31 -8.58 7.00
N VAL A 206 3.32 -7.96 5.81
CA VAL A 206 4.13 -6.76 5.57
C VAL A 206 3.40 -5.54 6.14
N LEU A 207 3.94 -4.99 7.23
CA LEU A 207 3.43 -3.82 7.92
C LEU A 207 4.23 -2.60 7.48
N THR A 208 3.59 -1.61 6.83
CA THR A 208 4.32 -0.62 6.04
C THR A 208 4.57 0.71 6.75
N GLY A 209 3.55 1.40 7.23
CA GLY A 209 3.70 2.77 7.68
C GLY A 209 3.03 3.12 9.00
N GLY A 210 3.48 4.23 9.60
CA GLY A 210 2.94 4.80 10.84
C GLY A 210 2.76 6.32 10.77
N ASN A 211 2.79 6.93 9.57
CA ASN A 211 2.61 8.37 9.38
C ASN A 211 1.11 8.73 9.41
N ILE A 212 0.52 8.72 10.59
CA ILE A 212 -0.88 9.01 10.85
C ILE A 212 -1.01 10.27 11.71
N ASP A 213 -2.00 11.12 11.42
CA ASP A 213 -2.30 12.28 12.27
C ASP A 213 -2.79 11.83 13.65
N ASP A 214 -2.30 12.47 14.72
CA ASP A 214 -2.64 12.12 16.10
C ASP A 214 -4.15 12.10 16.36
N SER A 215 -4.90 13.05 15.82
CA SER A 215 -6.36 13.12 15.98
C SER A 215 -7.07 11.92 15.35
N LEU A 216 -6.63 11.48 14.17
CA LEU A 216 -7.16 10.28 13.53
C LEU A 216 -6.77 9.05 14.33
N PHE A 217 -5.51 8.95 14.75
CA PHE A 217 -5.02 7.82 15.53
C PHE A 217 -5.81 7.65 16.83
N GLN A 218 -6.02 8.75 17.61
CA GLN A 218 -6.84 8.70 18.83
C GLN A 218 -8.29 8.26 18.54
N THR A 219 -8.87 8.70 17.42
CA THR A 219 -10.21 8.27 16.98
C THR A 219 -10.24 6.76 16.67
N LEU A 220 -9.17 6.23 16.07
CA LEU A 220 -9.07 4.79 15.79
C LEU A 220 -8.87 3.96 17.06
N LEU A 221 -8.15 4.51 18.05
CA LEU A 221 -7.96 3.86 19.36
C LEU A 221 -9.21 3.86 20.24
N ALA A 222 -10.11 4.82 20.08
CA ALA A 222 -11.40 4.86 20.76
C ALA A 222 -12.39 3.79 20.21
N TRP A 223 -11.86 2.64 19.77
CA TRP A 223 -12.64 1.51 19.30
C TRP A 223 -13.40 0.87 20.44
N GLU A 224 -14.71 1.00 20.42
CA GLU A 224 -15.61 0.19 21.26
C GLU A 224 -15.95 -1.10 20.52
N LYS A 225 -15.75 -2.22 21.20
CA LYS A 225 -16.04 -3.56 20.68
C LYS A 225 -17.53 -3.79 20.52
#